data_d76104925caee8aeeeb7119d00a17cfe
#
_entry.id   d76104925caee8aeeeb7119d00a17cfe
#
_cell.length_a   1.000
_cell.length_b   1.000
_cell.length_c   1.000
_cell.angle_alpha   90.00
_cell.angle_beta   90.00
_cell.angle_gamma   90.00
#
_symmetry.space_group_name_H-M   'P 1'
#
loop_
_entity.id
_entity.type
_entity.pdbx_description
1 polymer ?
#
loop_
_entity_poly.entity_id
_entity_poly.type
_entity_poly.pdbx_seq_one_letter_code
_entity_poly.pdbx_strand_id
1 'polypeptide(L)'
;MAACGIGVQENIATYTPNKPEGLIIDFAAYANRAVVVPLYPTGSLEQLEYIVRDAEIRYLFVGEQYQYDNAWKALATCPTLERIIIFDRTVRLAEGDTSSVYFPDFIAGAVSTAETEALVDSRIAGQSLDDLASIIYTSGTTGDSKGVMLTHRNFSEAMRMHIDRLTMCGDKDVSLCFLPLTHIFERAWTYFCLTCGIRVVINRNPKEIQSVIKEVRPTIMCSVPRFWEKVYTAVQEKIASTKGLSRMLLDRALRVGRRRNIDYVRCNRRVPVWLEAQYALYDKLVFSKLKKAVGIENGNIFPTAGAPLSDTINEFLHSCGIHILYGYGLSETTATVSCFELTGYRIGSVGTTLPDVQVK
;
A
#
# COMPACT_ATOMS: atom_id res chain seq x y z
N MET A 1 19.76 8.09 -13.47
CA MET A 1 19.94 9.02 -12.33
C MET A 1 21.39 9.48 -12.21
N ALA A 2 22.38 8.60 -12.10
CA ALA A 2 23.80 8.99 -12.05
C ALA A 2 24.22 9.88 -13.24
N ALA A 3 23.85 9.49 -14.47
CA ALA A 3 24.14 10.26 -15.69
C ALA A 3 23.48 11.67 -15.74
N CYS A 4 22.45 11.89 -14.93
CA CYS A 4 21.78 13.20 -14.82
C CYS A 4 22.34 14.07 -13.67
N GLY A 5 23.37 13.59 -12.97
CA GLY A 5 23.99 14.32 -11.87
C GLY A 5 23.18 14.37 -10.59
N ILE A 6 22.24 13.42 -10.38
CA ILE A 6 21.55 13.26 -9.09
C ILE A 6 22.58 12.80 -8.06
N GLY A 7 22.72 13.53 -6.96
CA GLY A 7 23.71 13.29 -5.91
C GLY A 7 23.31 12.23 -4.90
N VAL A 8 24.27 11.86 -4.03
CA VAL A 8 24.00 11.02 -2.85
C VAL A 8 23.22 11.83 -1.83
N GLN A 9 22.13 11.24 -1.28
CA GLN A 9 21.18 11.88 -0.36
C GLN A 9 20.49 13.14 -0.93
N GLU A 10 20.48 13.27 -2.25
CA GLU A 10 19.68 14.28 -2.94
C GLU A 10 18.22 13.82 -3.05
N ASN A 11 17.29 14.75 -2.82
CA ASN A 11 15.85 14.45 -2.85
C ASN A 11 15.30 14.54 -4.27
N ILE A 12 14.58 13.50 -4.68
CA ILE A 12 13.75 13.48 -5.88
C ILE A 12 12.30 13.21 -5.49
N ALA A 13 11.34 13.67 -6.28
CA ALA A 13 9.95 13.44 -5.95
C ALA A 13 9.20 12.67 -7.03
N THR A 14 8.18 11.91 -6.60
CA THR A 14 7.20 11.26 -7.47
C THR A 14 5.80 11.84 -7.18
N TYR A 15 5.14 12.37 -8.20
CA TYR A 15 3.81 12.96 -8.13
C TYR A 15 2.91 12.25 -9.15
N THR A 16 2.36 11.10 -8.74
CA THR A 16 1.71 10.17 -9.68
C THR A 16 0.68 9.29 -8.98
N PRO A 17 -0.42 8.92 -9.65
CA PRO A 17 -1.20 7.75 -9.25
C PRO A 17 -0.32 6.50 -9.19
N ASN A 18 -0.86 5.41 -8.64
CA ASN A 18 -0.13 4.15 -8.62
C ASN A 18 0.26 3.71 -10.03
N LYS A 19 1.56 3.67 -10.29
CA LYS A 19 2.16 3.22 -11.56
C LYS A 19 3.40 2.39 -11.27
N PRO A 20 3.72 1.35 -12.09
CA PRO A 20 4.96 0.59 -11.95
C PRO A 20 6.20 1.47 -12.04
N GLU A 21 6.15 2.53 -12.85
CA GLU A 21 7.22 3.50 -13.03
C GLU A 21 7.62 4.16 -11.70
N GLY A 22 6.64 4.41 -10.81
CA GLY A 22 6.92 4.94 -9.48
C GLY A 22 7.82 4.03 -8.65
N LEU A 23 7.55 2.72 -8.65
CA LEU A 23 8.41 1.74 -7.97
C LEU A 23 9.78 1.61 -8.63
N ILE A 24 9.86 1.69 -9.96
CA ILE A 24 11.14 1.70 -10.69
C ILE A 24 11.98 2.90 -10.23
N ILE A 25 11.36 4.07 -10.06
CA ILE A 25 12.04 5.27 -9.57
C ILE A 25 12.50 5.09 -8.11
N ASP A 26 11.67 4.50 -7.24
CA ASP A 26 12.05 4.23 -5.87
C ASP A 26 13.35 3.41 -5.80
N PHE A 27 13.38 2.25 -6.47
CA PHE A 27 14.56 1.37 -6.42
C PHE A 27 15.77 1.95 -7.17
N ALA A 28 15.55 2.68 -8.27
CA ALA A 28 16.62 3.37 -8.97
C ALA A 28 17.24 4.49 -8.09
N ALA A 29 16.41 5.21 -7.32
CA ALA A 29 16.88 6.20 -6.37
C ALA A 29 17.70 5.54 -5.26
N TYR A 30 17.20 4.45 -4.68
CA TYR A 30 17.90 3.71 -3.63
C TYR A 30 19.26 3.19 -4.09
N ALA A 31 19.35 2.61 -5.29
CA ALA A 31 20.62 2.20 -5.89
C ALA A 31 21.60 3.36 -6.07
N ASN A 32 21.11 4.57 -6.26
CA ASN A 32 21.90 5.80 -6.36
C ASN A 32 22.10 6.52 -5.03
N ARG A 33 21.61 5.97 -3.90
CA ARG A 33 21.61 6.61 -2.57
C ARG A 33 20.88 7.96 -2.57
N ALA A 34 19.90 8.15 -3.46
CA ALA A 34 19.02 9.30 -3.48
C ALA A 34 17.78 9.06 -2.63
N VAL A 35 17.12 10.11 -2.18
CA VAL A 35 15.95 10.06 -1.31
C VAL A 35 14.69 10.29 -2.12
N VAL A 36 13.65 9.46 -1.91
CA VAL A 36 12.38 9.60 -2.63
C VAL A 36 11.35 10.31 -1.77
N VAL A 37 10.73 11.34 -2.34
CA VAL A 37 9.63 12.10 -1.75
C VAL A 37 8.35 11.82 -2.54
N PRO A 38 7.49 10.87 -2.09
CA PRO A 38 6.24 10.56 -2.78
C PRO A 38 5.16 11.58 -2.44
N LEU A 39 4.55 12.18 -3.46
CA LEU A 39 3.50 13.18 -3.34
C LEU A 39 2.14 12.61 -3.69
N TYR A 40 1.11 13.01 -2.95
CA TYR A 40 -0.26 12.58 -3.24
C TYR A 40 -0.69 13.04 -4.65
N PRO A 41 -1.21 12.12 -5.49
CA PRO A 41 -1.54 12.43 -6.89
C PRO A 41 -2.64 13.49 -7.05
N THR A 42 -3.40 13.74 -6.00
CA THR A 42 -4.48 14.74 -5.92
C THR A 42 -4.06 16.01 -5.16
N GLY A 43 -2.78 16.13 -4.78
CA GLY A 43 -2.25 17.31 -4.10
C GLY A 43 -2.46 18.57 -4.94
N SER A 44 -2.73 19.70 -4.29
CA SER A 44 -2.88 20.99 -4.97
C SER A 44 -1.51 21.55 -5.40
N LEU A 45 -1.55 22.56 -6.27
CA LEU A 45 -0.34 23.31 -6.65
C LEU A 45 0.38 23.89 -5.40
N GLU A 46 -0.37 24.46 -4.49
CA GLU A 46 0.18 25.04 -3.26
C GLU A 46 0.90 24.01 -2.39
N GLN A 47 0.30 22.81 -2.23
CA GLN A 47 0.94 21.69 -1.54
C GLN A 47 2.20 21.22 -2.26
N LEU A 48 2.15 21.13 -3.59
CA LEU A 48 3.31 20.76 -4.40
C LEU A 48 4.45 21.75 -4.21
N GLU A 49 4.17 23.05 -4.36
CA GLU A 49 5.17 24.12 -4.21
C GLU A 49 5.79 24.14 -2.81
N TYR A 50 4.95 23.95 -1.78
CA TYR A 50 5.43 23.84 -0.41
C TYR A 50 6.46 22.72 -0.26
N ILE A 51 6.08 21.49 -0.68
CA ILE A 51 6.95 20.32 -0.52
C ILE A 51 8.20 20.40 -1.40
N VAL A 52 8.08 20.92 -2.62
CA VAL A 52 9.24 21.12 -3.51
C VAL A 52 10.28 22.04 -2.88
N ARG A 53 9.84 23.13 -2.21
CA ARG A 53 10.75 24.05 -1.52
C ARG A 53 11.30 23.47 -0.22
N ASP A 54 10.44 22.86 0.59
CA ASP A 54 10.82 22.31 1.91
C ASP A 54 11.80 21.15 1.79
N ALA A 55 11.59 20.26 0.80
CA ALA A 55 12.47 19.14 0.53
C ALA A 55 13.52 19.41 -0.56
N GLU A 56 13.65 20.65 -1.02
CA GLU A 56 14.64 21.06 -2.04
C GLU A 56 14.64 20.14 -3.28
N ILE A 57 13.45 19.80 -3.80
CA ILE A 57 13.29 18.87 -4.93
C ILE A 57 13.86 19.48 -6.21
N ARG A 58 14.73 18.73 -6.86
CA ARG A 58 15.36 19.11 -8.13
C ARG A 58 14.76 18.37 -9.33
N TYR A 59 14.39 17.09 -9.17
CA TYR A 59 13.77 16.25 -10.19
C TYR A 59 12.41 15.79 -9.74
N LEU A 60 11.36 16.04 -10.56
CA LEU A 60 9.99 15.69 -10.27
C LEU A 60 9.45 14.72 -11.35
N PHE A 61 9.10 13.50 -10.93
CA PHE A 61 8.52 12.47 -11.78
C PHE A 61 7.00 12.54 -11.68
N VAL A 62 6.30 12.83 -12.78
CA VAL A 62 4.86 13.07 -12.81
C VAL A 62 4.11 12.00 -13.60
N GLY A 63 2.88 11.69 -13.15
CA GLY A 63 2.07 10.61 -13.71
C GLY A 63 1.26 10.99 -14.93
N GLU A 64 0.43 12.01 -14.82
CA GLU A 64 -0.64 12.35 -15.75
C GLU A 64 -0.73 13.86 -15.97
N GLN A 65 -1.67 14.31 -16.81
CA GLN A 65 -1.81 15.73 -17.18
C GLN A 65 -1.96 16.65 -15.97
N TYR A 66 -2.83 16.28 -15.01
CA TYR A 66 -3.04 17.10 -13.81
C TYR A 66 -1.75 17.36 -13.02
N GLN A 67 -0.94 16.31 -12.84
CA GLN A 67 0.32 16.44 -12.12
C GLN A 67 1.34 17.24 -12.92
N TYR A 68 1.38 17.04 -14.25
CA TYR A 68 2.23 17.84 -15.13
C TYR A 68 1.87 19.33 -15.10
N ASP A 69 0.57 19.67 -15.22
CA ASP A 69 0.11 21.06 -15.23
C ASP A 69 0.49 21.81 -13.94
N ASN A 70 0.41 21.12 -12.79
CA ASN A 70 0.86 21.68 -11.52
C ASN A 70 2.39 21.79 -11.45
N ALA A 71 3.12 20.78 -11.90
CA ALA A 71 4.58 20.76 -11.92
C ALA A 71 5.15 21.86 -12.81
N TRP A 72 4.54 22.08 -13.99
CA TRP A 72 4.89 23.14 -14.91
C TRP A 72 4.75 24.54 -14.28
N LYS A 73 3.64 24.77 -13.56
CA LYS A 73 3.43 26.02 -12.83
C LYS A 73 4.44 26.21 -11.70
N ALA A 74 4.76 25.11 -10.99
CA ALA A 74 5.72 25.14 -9.89
C ALA A 74 7.15 25.50 -10.33
N LEU A 75 7.54 25.25 -11.59
CA LEU A 75 8.85 25.69 -12.12
C LEU A 75 9.05 27.20 -12.00
N ALA A 76 7.99 27.99 -12.14
CA ALA A 76 8.10 29.46 -12.04
C ALA A 76 8.32 29.95 -10.61
N THR A 77 7.96 29.17 -9.60
CA THR A 77 7.93 29.58 -8.19
C THR A 77 8.89 28.77 -7.31
N CYS A 78 9.43 27.67 -7.82
CA CYS A 78 10.34 26.78 -7.09
C CYS A 78 11.70 26.70 -7.81
N PRO A 79 12.67 27.53 -7.43
CA PRO A 79 13.94 27.66 -8.15
C PRO A 79 14.83 26.41 -8.06
N THR A 80 14.57 25.50 -7.10
CA THR A 80 15.29 24.23 -7.00
C THR A 80 14.82 23.22 -8.03
N LEU A 81 13.59 23.34 -8.54
CA LEU A 81 13.03 22.40 -9.51
C LEU A 81 13.62 22.65 -10.91
N GLU A 82 14.40 21.72 -11.41
CA GLU A 82 15.10 21.84 -12.71
C GLU A 82 14.44 21.02 -13.82
N ARG A 83 13.89 19.84 -13.49
CA ARG A 83 13.39 18.88 -14.48
C ARG A 83 12.08 18.23 -14.06
N ILE A 84 11.19 18.06 -15.04
CA ILE A 84 9.96 17.28 -14.93
C ILE A 84 10.09 16.07 -15.84
N ILE A 85 9.93 14.86 -15.29
CA ILE A 85 9.96 13.62 -16.04
C ILE A 85 8.55 13.01 -16.04
N ILE A 86 7.99 12.76 -17.22
CA ILE A 86 6.58 12.44 -17.41
C ILE A 86 6.42 10.97 -17.79
N PHE A 87 5.66 10.21 -17.00
CA PHE A 87 5.42 8.78 -17.25
C PHE A 87 4.50 8.53 -18.44
N ASP A 88 3.45 9.34 -18.58
CA ASP A 88 2.41 9.13 -19.58
C ASP A 88 2.68 9.96 -20.85
N ARG A 89 2.91 9.28 -21.98
CA ARG A 89 3.12 9.93 -23.28
C ARG A 89 1.88 10.67 -23.83
N THR A 90 0.70 10.47 -23.24
CA THR A 90 -0.52 11.19 -23.62
C THR A 90 -0.58 12.61 -23.03
N VAL A 91 0.28 12.92 -22.07
CA VAL A 91 0.41 14.28 -21.51
C VAL A 91 0.85 15.25 -22.60
N ARG A 92 0.16 16.36 -22.69
CA ARG A 92 0.49 17.45 -23.64
C ARG A 92 1.36 18.48 -22.93
N LEU A 93 2.54 18.73 -23.47
CA LEU A 93 3.45 19.73 -22.95
C LEU A 93 2.93 21.13 -23.22
N ALA A 94 3.23 22.05 -22.30
CA ALA A 94 2.98 23.47 -22.48
C ALA A 94 3.84 24.02 -23.63
N GLU A 95 3.36 25.07 -24.28
CA GLU A 95 4.13 25.77 -25.32
C GLU A 95 5.41 26.37 -24.73
N GLY A 96 6.54 26.09 -25.37
CA GLY A 96 7.85 26.57 -24.93
C GLY A 96 8.47 25.76 -23.78
N ASP A 97 7.88 24.62 -23.36
CA ASP A 97 8.47 23.75 -22.34
C ASP A 97 9.75 23.07 -22.82
N THR A 98 10.87 23.43 -22.21
CA THR A 98 12.20 22.85 -22.45
C THR A 98 12.74 22.11 -21.22
N SER A 99 11.99 22.13 -20.11
CA SER A 99 12.39 21.55 -18.82
C SER A 99 11.81 20.15 -18.60
N SER A 100 10.84 19.75 -19.43
CA SER A 100 10.16 18.46 -19.31
C SER A 100 10.63 17.45 -20.34
N VAL A 101 10.59 16.16 -19.98
CA VAL A 101 10.92 15.05 -20.85
C VAL A 101 10.05 13.84 -20.53
N TYR A 102 9.66 13.07 -21.53
CA TYR A 102 8.98 11.80 -21.28
C TYR A 102 9.94 10.74 -20.73
N PHE A 103 9.46 9.92 -19.82
CA PHE A 103 10.25 8.92 -19.11
C PHE A 103 11.01 7.97 -20.03
N PRO A 104 10.44 7.42 -21.13
CA PRO A 104 11.21 6.60 -22.05
C PRO A 104 12.35 7.38 -22.72
N ASP A 105 12.15 8.65 -23.03
CA ASP A 105 13.17 9.49 -23.67
C ASP A 105 14.24 9.92 -22.66
N PHE A 106 13.86 10.13 -21.40
CA PHE A 106 14.77 10.34 -20.28
C PHE A 106 15.71 9.13 -20.10
N ILE A 107 15.17 7.91 -20.16
CA ILE A 107 15.97 6.68 -20.09
C ILE A 107 16.87 6.54 -21.32
N ALA A 108 16.32 6.74 -22.52
CA ALA A 108 17.07 6.60 -23.77
C ALA A 108 18.20 7.65 -23.90
N GLY A 109 18.01 8.84 -23.34
CA GLY A 109 19.02 9.89 -23.31
C GLY A 109 20.15 9.66 -22.28
N ALA A 110 19.99 8.70 -21.37
CA ALA A 110 21.02 8.35 -20.41
C ALA A 110 22.05 7.43 -21.06
N VAL A 111 23.20 7.99 -21.43
CA VAL A 111 24.30 7.21 -21.97
C VAL A 111 25.01 6.49 -20.83
N SER A 112 25.01 5.14 -20.87
CA SER A 112 25.86 4.34 -19.98
C SER A 112 27.31 4.46 -20.47
N THR A 113 28.17 4.96 -19.60
CA THR A 113 29.62 5.02 -19.82
C THR A 113 30.31 4.25 -18.70
N ALA A 114 31.54 3.80 -18.91
CA ALA A 114 32.31 3.15 -17.86
C ALA A 114 32.40 4.02 -16.58
N GLU A 115 32.40 5.33 -16.72
CA GLU A 115 32.43 6.27 -15.59
C GLU A 115 31.09 6.28 -14.81
N THR A 116 29.96 6.30 -15.53
CA THR A 116 28.63 6.25 -14.88
C THR A 116 28.34 4.90 -14.23
N GLU A 117 28.81 3.80 -14.85
CA GLU A 117 28.72 2.47 -14.26
C GLU A 117 29.57 2.37 -12.99
N ALA A 118 30.83 2.78 -13.04
CA ALA A 118 31.72 2.80 -11.87
C ALA A 118 31.17 3.72 -10.75
N LEU A 119 30.51 4.82 -11.11
CA LEU A 119 29.85 5.70 -10.13
C LEU A 119 28.67 4.99 -9.45
N VAL A 120 27.83 4.28 -10.20
CA VAL A 120 26.71 3.51 -9.62
C VAL A 120 27.23 2.39 -8.72
N ASP A 121 28.24 1.63 -9.16
CA ASP A 121 28.85 0.58 -8.36
C ASP A 121 29.45 1.11 -7.06
N SER A 122 30.12 2.26 -7.12
CA SER A 122 30.64 2.97 -5.93
C SER A 122 29.54 3.41 -4.98
N ARG A 123 28.40 3.89 -5.50
CA ARG A 123 27.25 4.26 -4.70
C ARG A 123 26.61 3.05 -4.02
N ILE A 124 26.44 1.95 -4.75
CA ILE A 124 25.91 0.68 -4.21
C ILE A 124 26.85 0.15 -3.11
N ALA A 125 28.15 0.12 -3.37
CA ALA A 125 29.14 -0.31 -2.36
C ALA A 125 29.19 0.57 -1.12
N GLY A 126 28.88 1.86 -1.27
CA GLY A 126 28.86 2.83 -0.16
C GLY A 126 27.50 2.97 0.53
N GLN A 127 26.50 2.13 0.24
CA GLN A 127 25.19 2.20 0.89
C GLN A 127 25.28 2.00 2.39
N SER A 128 24.49 2.77 3.13
CA SER A 128 24.31 2.65 4.57
C SER A 128 22.85 2.43 4.93
N LEU A 129 22.60 1.61 5.92
CA LEU A 129 21.24 1.50 6.48
C LEU A 129 20.77 2.82 7.12
N ASP A 130 21.68 3.72 7.46
CA ASP A 130 21.36 5.03 8.04
C ASP A 130 21.16 6.11 6.97
N ASP A 131 21.38 5.82 5.68
CA ASP A 131 20.97 6.69 4.58
C ASP A 131 19.45 6.88 4.60
N LEU A 132 18.98 8.10 4.33
CA LEU A 132 17.57 8.34 4.10
C LEU A 132 17.12 7.62 2.84
N ALA A 133 16.01 6.92 2.94
CA ALA A 133 15.36 6.26 1.82
C ALA A 133 14.19 7.09 1.28
N SER A 134 13.36 7.62 2.20
CA SER A 134 12.15 8.36 1.81
C SER A 134 11.79 9.43 2.82
N ILE A 135 11.17 10.52 2.33
CA ILE A 135 10.51 11.54 3.17
C ILE A 135 9.03 11.53 2.82
N ILE A 136 8.19 11.12 3.77
CA ILE A 136 6.74 11.01 3.56
C ILE A 136 6.04 12.17 4.24
N TYR A 137 5.41 13.04 3.46
CA TYR A 137 4.68 14.18 3.99
C TYR A 137 3.31 13.76 4.52
N THR A 138 3.04 14.12 5.78
CA THR A 138 1.77 13.87 6.45
C THR A 138 1.08 15.18 6.79
N SER A 139 -0.27 15.21 6.72
CA SER A 139 -1.03 16.36 7.19
C SER A 139 -0.87 16.49 8.71
N GLY A 140 -0.12 17.49 9.13
CA GLY A 140 0.04 17.82 10.54
C GLY A 140 -1.27 18.31 11.17
N THR A 141 -1.43 18.10 12.47
CA THR A 141 -2.59 18.62 13.24
C THR A 141 -2.58 20.13 13.42
N THR A 142 -1.50 20.82 13.09
CA THR A 142 -1.21 22.20 13.46
C THR A 142 -0.78 23.13 12.31
N GLY A 143 -1.05 22.77 11.04
CA GLY A 143 -0.66 23.64 9.91
C GLY A 143 -0.05 22.86 8.74
N ASP A 144 1.09 23.32 8.22
CA ASP A 144 1.76 22.75 7.05
C ASP A 144 2.14 21.28 7.23
N SER A 145 2.15 20.55 6.13
CA SER A 145 2.54 19.15 6.11
C SER A 145 3.97 18.96 6.61
N LYS A 146 4.21 17.90 7.37
CA LYS A 146 5.54 17.56 7.91
C LYS A 146 6.12 16.35 7.20
N GLY A 147 7.39 16.44 6.83
CA GLY A 147 8.13 15.36 6.20
C GLY A 147 8.66 14.36 7.23
N VAL A 148 8.11 13.15 7.24
CA VAL A 148 8.61 12.03 8.04
C VAL A 148 9.81 11.42 7.33
N MET A 149 10.98 11.54 7.92
CA MET A 149 12.24 11.03 7.38
C MET A 149 12.43 9.55 7.77
N LEU A 150 12.50 8.68 6.77
CA LEU A 150 12.65 7.24 6.93
C LEU A 150 13.96 6.77 6.30
N THR A 151 14.79 6.10 7.09
CA THR A 151 16.05 5.50 6.63
C THR A 151 15.82 4.12 6.03
N HIS A 152 16.82 3.58 5.33
CA HIS A 152 16.82 2.18 4.88
C HIS A 152 16.70 1.22 6.06
N ARG A 153 17.28 1.55 7.23
CA ARG A 153 17.15 0.77 8.46
C ARG A 153 15.70 0.65 8.91
N ASN A 154 14.92 1.75 8.86
CA ASN A 154 13.50 1.72 9.22
C ASN A 154 12.72 0.73 8.35
N PHE A 155 12.93 0.77 7.02
CA PHE A 155 12.28 -0.18 6.12
C PHE A 155 12.78 -1.61 6.32
N SER A 156 14.09 -1.83 6.48
CA SER A 156 14.67 -3.16 6.69
C SER A 156 14.13 -3.82 7.96
N GLU A 157 14.08 -3.09 9.07
CA GLU A 157 13.53 -3.62 10.33
C GLU A 157 12.01 -3.86 10.22
N ALA A 158 11.27 -2.95 9.56
CA ALA A 158 9.85 -3.17 9.31
C ALA A 158 9.62 -4.45 8.49
N MET A 159 10.40 -4.69 7.42
CA MET A 159 10.30 -5.92 6.63
C MET A 159 10.61 -7.15 7.47
N ARG A 160 11.69 -7.14 8.26
CA ARG A 160 12.05 -8.24 9.15
C ARG A 160 10.91 -8.58 10.12
N MET A 161 10.39 -7.59 10.83
CA MET A 161 9.28 -7.79 11.78
C MET A 161 8.00 -8.33 11.12
N HIS A 162 7.71 -7.89 9.90
CA HIS A 162 6.55 -8.41 9.16
C HIS A 162 6.79 -9.84 8.66
N ILE A 163 7.99 -10.20 8.20
CA ILE A 163 8.34 -11.58 7.83
C ILE A 163 8.17 -12.51 9.05
N ASP A 164 8.66 -12.11 10.22
CA ASP A 164 8.53 -12.87 11.45
C ASP A 164 7.07 -13.04 11.91
N ARG A 165 6.21 -12.03 11.66
CA ARG A 165 4.79 -12.06 12.02
C ARG A 165 3.91 -12.78 10.98
N LEU A 166 4.16 -12.58 9.69
CA LEU A 166 3.30 -13.02 8.58
C LEU A 166 3.91 -14.23 7.87
N THR A 167 4.27 -15.25 8.64
CA THR A 167 4.95 -16.47 8.15
C THR A 167 4.14 -17.27 7.12
N MET A 168 2.83 -16.96 6.97
CA MET A 168 1.94 -17.61 5.99
C MET A 168 2.01 -16.98 4.60
N CYS A 169 2.69 -15.83 4.45
CA CYS A 169 2.82 -15.13 3.15
C CYS A 169 4.07 -15.59 2.41
N GLY A 170 4.00 -15.72 1.09
CA GLY A 170 5.13 -16.15 0.27
C GLY A 170 4.92 -16.03 -1.24
N ASP A 171 5.81 -16.59 -2.02
CA ASP A 171 5.93 -16.48 -3.48
C ASP A 171 4.69 -16.95 -4.28
N LYS A 172 3.79 -17.72 -3.64
CA LYS A 172 2.52 -18.16 -4.24
C LYS A 172 1.41 -17.13 -4.12
N ASP A 173 1.62 -16.12 -3.27
CA ASP A 173 0.63 -15.08 -3.05
C ASP A 173 0.59 -14.05 -4.17
N VAL A 174 -0.57 -13.40 -4.28
CA VAL A 174 -0.82 -12.28 -5.18
C VAL A 174 -1.39 -11.13 -4.37
N SER A 175 -0.69 -10.01 -4.36
CA SER A 175 -1.15 -8.77 -3.71
C SER A 175 -1.72 -7.80 -4.73
N LEU A 176 -2.86 -7.19 -4.40
CA LEU A 176 -3.41 -6.07 -5.16
C LEU A 176 -3.06 -4.76 -4.45
N CYS A 177 -2.17 -3.98 -5.07
CA CYS A 177 -1.82 -2.63 -4.66
C CYS A 177 -2.87 -1.64 -5.17
N PHE A 178 -3.73 -1.11 -4.31
CA PHE A 178 -4.78 -0.18 -4.68
C PHE A 178 -4.88 1.07 -3.81
N LEU A 179 -4.34 1.05 -2.60
CA LEU A 179 -4.18 2.27 -1.81
C LEU A 179 -3.03 3.10 -2.39
N PRO A 180 -2.96 4.41 -2.12
CA PRO A 180 -1.89 5.23 -2.66
C PRO A 180 -0.49 4.76 -2.19
N LEU A 181 0.43 4.51 -3.14
CA LEU A 181 1.85 4.23 -2.85
C LEU A 181 2.58 5.41 -2.20
N THR A 182 1.97 6.57 -2.19
CA THR A 182 2.43 7.75 -1.45
C THR A 182 2.23 7.62 0.06
N HIS A 183 1.31 6.75 0.48
CA HIS A 183 1.08 6.49 1.89
C HIS A 183 1.96 5.33 2.39
N ILE A 184 2.54 5.48 3.59
CA ILE A 184 3.47 4.50 4.16
C ILE A 184 2.88 3.08 4.22
N PHE A 185 1.59 2.93 4.50
CA PHE A 185 0.96 1.63 4.66
C PHE A 185 1.02 0.79 3.38
N GLU A 186 0.60 1.35 2.23
CA GLU A 186 0.69 0.63 0.94
C GLU A 186 2.15 0.48 0.49
N ARG A 187 2.97 1.50 0.68
CA ARG A 187 4.39 1.49 0.31
C ARG A 187 5.14 0.38 1.05
N ALA A 188 5.06 0.36 2.38
CA ALA A 188 5.71 -0.67 3.20
C ALA A 188 5.15 -2.08 2.90
N TRP A 189 3.83 -2.20 2.69
CA TRP A 189 3.21 -3.46 2.28
C TRP A 189 3.73 -3.94 0.92
N THR A 190 3.82 -3.06 -0.07
CA THR A 190 4.36 -3.39 -1.38
C THR A 190 5.82 -3.82 -1.29
N TYR A 191 6.65 -3.15 -0.49
CA TYR A 191 8.04 -3.55 -0.27
C TYR A 191 8.14 -4.89 0.44
N PHE A 192 7.31 -5.16 1.44
CA PHE A 192 7.20 -6.47 2.07
C PHE A 192 6.87 -7.56 1.04
N CYS A 193 5.86 -7.33 0.20
CA CYS A 193 5.50 -8.27 -0.85
C CYS A 193 6.67 -8.56 -1.80
N LEU A 194 7.36 -7.53 -2.28
CA LEU A 194 8.51 -7.69 -3.16
C LEU A 194 9.68 -8.42 -2.48
N THR A 195 9.93 -8.14 -1.19
CA THR A 195 10.96 -8.82 -0.39
C THR A 195 10.66 -10.32 -0.24
N CYS A 196 9.38 -10.69 -0.12
CA CYS A 196 8.94 -12.09 0.00
C CYS A 196 8.72 -12.78 -1.36
N GLY A 197 9.06 -12.15 -2.48
CA GLY A 197 8.84 -12.70 -3.83
C GLY A 197 7.36 -12.77 -4.25
N ILE A 198 6.48 -12.05 -3.57
CA ILE A 198 5.05 -12.01 -3.83
C ILE A 198 4.76 -11.16 -5.07
N ARG A 199 3.89 -11.65 -5.95
CA ARG A 199 3.46 -10.91 -7.13
C ARG A 199 2.56 -9.74 -6.74
N VAL A 200 2.98 -8.51 -7.06
CA VAL A 200 2.20 -7.29 -6.85
C VAL A 200 1.52 -6.87 -8.15
N VAL A 201 0.19 -6.75 -8.11
CA VAL A 201 -0.61 -6.19 -9.21
C VAL A 201 -1.01 -4.78 -8.84
N ILE A 202 -0.66 -3.80 -9.67
CA ILE A 202 -0.90 -2.39 -9.41
C ILE A 202 -2.21 -1.94 -10.05
N ASN A 203 -3.16 -1.52 -9.23
CA ASN A 203 -4.38 -0.86 -9.69
C ASN A 203 -4.08 0.62 -10.01
N ARG A 204 -4.09 0.97 -11.30
CA ARG A 204 -3.80 2.32 -11.78
C ARG A 204 -4.94 3.30 -11.55
N ASN A 205 -6.18 2.82 -11.52
CA ASN A 205 -7.37 3.65 -11.35
C ASN A 205 -8.15 3.24 -10.10
N PRO A 206 -8.12 4.02 -9.01
CA PRO A 206 -8.85 3.70 -7.78
C PRO A 206 -10.37 3.51 -7.96
N LYS A 207 -10.95 4.12 -9.01
CA LYS A 207 -12.40 3.99 -9.30
C LYS A 207 -12.77 2.60 -9.81
N GLU A 208 -11.81 1.84 -10.35
CA GLU A 208 -12.01 0.51 -10.94
C GLU A 208 -11.75 -0.65 -9.96
N ILE A 209 -11.50 -0.35 -8.69
CA ILE A 209 -11.18 -1.38 -7.70
C ILE A 209 -12.17 -2.55 -7.68
N GLN A 210 -13.47 -2.30 -7.88
CA GLN A 210 -14.50 -3.35 -7.83
C GLN A 210 -14.41 -4.34 -9.01
N SER A 211 -13.95 -3.91 -10.18
CA SER A 211 -13.71 -4.78 -11.34
C SER A 211 -12.35 -5.46 -11.24
N VAL A 212 -11.32 -4.68 -10.92
CA VAL A 212 -9.93 -5.16 -10.84
C VAL A 212 -9.75 -6.24 -9.77
N ILE A 213 -10.36 -6.09 -8.59
CA ILE A 213 -10.27 -7.10 -7.52
C ILE A 213 -10.88 -8.45 -7.95
N LYS A 214 -11.95 -8.44 -8.76
CA LYS A 214 -12.58 -9.66 -9.31
C LYS A 214 -11.77 -10.31 -10.41
N GLU A 215 -11.01 -9.54 -11.15
CA GLU A 215 -10.08 -10.02 -12.17
C GLU A 215 -8.83 -10.62 -11.53
N VAL A 216 -8.21 -9.90 -10.62
CA VAL A 216 -6.96 -10.28 -9.95
C VAL A 216 -7.17 -11.41 -8.96
N ARG A 217 -8.26 -11.39 -8.20
CA ARG A 217 -8.58 -12.35 -7.12
C ARG A 217 -7.41 -12.51 -6.16
N PRO A 218 -7.00 -11.42 -5.48
CA PRO A 218 -5.80 -11.41 -4.66
C PRO A 218 -5.91 -12.40 -3.49
N THR A 219 -4.79 -13.01 -3.13
CA THR A 219 -4.68 -13.84 -1.94
C THR A 219 -4.42 -13.00 -0.70
N ILE A 220 -3.74 -11.86 -0.88
CA ILE A 220 -3.44 -10.90 0.17
C ILE A 220 -3.62 -9.47 -0.36
N MET A 221 -3.98 -8.55 0.50
CA MET A 221 -4.17 -7.16 0.09
C MET A 221 -4.28 -6.28 1.33
N CYS A 222 -3.47 -5.23 1.44
CA CYS A 222 -3.72 -4.25 2.47
C CYS A 222 -4.93 -3.37 2.12
N SER A 223 -5.65 -2.91 3.13
CA SER A 223 -6.91 -2.19 2.94
C SER A 223 -7.18 -1.22 4.08
N VAL A 224 -8.19 -0.40 3.91
CA VAL A 224 -8.69 0.54 4.93
C VAL A 224 -10.11 0.17 5.36
N PRO A 225 -10.55 0.54 6.58
CA PRO A 225 -11.90 0.25 7.08
C PRO A 225 -13.01 0.62 6.09
N ARG A 226 -12.87 1.74 5.38
CA ARG A 226 -13.86 2.21 4.39
C ARG A 226 -14.14 1.21 3.26
N PHE A 227 -13.14 0.42 2.87
CA PHE A 227 -13.33 -0.65 1.90
C PHE A 227 -14.26 -1.73 2.46
N TRP A 228 -14.02 -2.17 3.68
CA TRP A 228 -14.81 -3.21 4.34
C TRP A 228 -16.21 -2.74 4.73
N GLU A 229 -16.39 -1.48 5.07
CA GLU A 229 -17.72 -0.87 5.28
C GLU A 229 -18.59 -0.99 4.01
N LYS A 230 -18.02 -0.67 2.85
CA LYS A 230 -18.72 -0.83 1.57
C LYS A 230 -19.06 -2.29 1.26
N VAL A 231 -18.12 -3.21 1.50
CA VAL A 231 -18.36 -4.65 1.36
C VAL A 231 -19.49 -5.11 2.29
N TYR A 232 -19.42 -4.71 3.57
CA TYR A 232 -20.44 -5.05 4.57
C TYR A 232 -21.81 -4.54 4.15
N THR A 233 -21.93 -3.26 3.77
CA THR A 233 -23.20 -2.66 3.35
C THR A 233 -23.81 -3.40 2.16
N ALA A 234 -23.03 -3.66 1.11
CA ALA A 234 -23.49 -4.39 -0.07
C ALA A 234 -23.97 -5.82 0.28
N VAL A 235 -23.27 -6.49 1.19
CA VAL A 235 -23.68 -7.82 1.66
C VAL A 235 -24.96 -7.74 2.51
N GLN A 236 -25.11 -6.75 3.39
CA GLN A 236 -26.34 -6.54 4.19
C GLN A 236 -27.54 -6.25 3.32
N GLU A 237 -27.42 -5.45 2.27
CA GLU A 237 -28.48 -5.20 1.30
C GLU A 237 -28.90 -6.49 0.60
N LYS A 238 -27.94 -7.33 0.22
CA LYS A 238 -28.22 -8.65 -0.37
C LYS A 238 -28.92 -9.58 0.62
N ILE A 239 -28.49 -9.58 1.88
CA ILE A 239 -29.12 -10.33 2.96
C ILE A 239 -30.57 -9.86 3.16
N ALA A 240 -30.82 -8.57 3.20
CA ALA A 240 -32.15 -7.99 3.39
C ALA A 240 -33.11 -8.33 2.23
N SER A 241 -32.61 -8.39 1.01
CA SER A 241 -33.40 -8.76 -0.17
C SER A 241 -33.66 -10.28 -0.32
N THR A 242 -32.91 -11.12 0.46
CA THR A 242 -33.03 -12.58 0.40
C THR A 242 -34.21 -13.05 1.26
N LYS A 243 -35.06 -13.93 0.74
CA LYS A 243 -36.28 -14.46 1.41
C LYS A 243 -36.31 -15.98 1.44
N GLY A 244 -37.23 -16.53 2.24
CA GLY A 244 -37.53 -17.94 2.28
C GLY A 244 -36.37 -18.83 2.75
N LEU A 245 -36.22 -19.99 2.14
CA LEU A 245 -35.18 -20.98 2.49
C LEU A 245 -33.76 -20.44 2.36
N SER A 246 -33.50 -19.61 1.35
CA SER A 246 -32.20 -18.98 1.16
C SER A 246 -31.83 -18.05 2.32
N ARG A 247 -32.78 -17.32 2.88
CA ARG A 247 -32.56 -16.50 4.05
C ARG A 247 -32.21 -17.35 5.28
N MET A 248 -32.98 -18.42 5.50
CA MET A 248 -32.75 -19.34 6.62
C MET A 248 -31.39 -20.03 6.53
N LEU A 249 -30.97 -20.42 5.32
CA LEU A 249 -29.64 -20.97 5.07
C LEU A 249 -28.53 -19.97 5.41
N LEU A 250 -28.69 -18.72 4.99
CA LEU A 250 -27.71 -17.63 5.23
C LEU A 250 -27.60 -17.32 6.74
N ASP A 251 -28.73 -17.19 7.45
CA ASP A 251 -28.72 -16.92 8.88
C ASP A 251 -28.09 -18.07 9.70
N ARG A 252 -28.28 -19.32 9.23
CA ARG A 252 -27.60 -20.48 9.80
C ARG A 252 -26.10 -20.48 9.52
N ALA A 253 -25.70 -20.17 8.29
CA ALA A 253 -24.29 -20.05 7.90
C ALA A 253 -23.57 -19.03 8.80
N LEU A 254 -24.13 -17.83 8.95
CA LEU A 254 -23.55 -16.78 9.79
C LEU A 254 -23.40 -17.21 11.25
N ARG A 255 -24.40 -17.92 11.82
CA ARG A 255 -24.31 -18.46 13.19
C ARG A 255 -23.20 -19.51 13.33
N VAL A 256 -23.07 -20.41 12.36
CA VAL A 256 -22.03 -21.45 12.37
C VAL A 256 -20.66 -20.83 12.17
N GLY A 257 -20.53 -19.88 11.22
CA GLY A 257 -19.29 -19.15 10.98
C GLY A 257 -18.84 -18.34 12.18
N ARG A 258 -19.77 -17.59 12.81
CA ARG A 258 -19.49 -16.87 14.04
C ARG A 258 -19.01 -17.81 15.15
N ARG A 259 -19.74 -18.90 15.40
CA ARG A 259 -19.37 -19.85 16.45
C ARG A 259 -17.97 -20.43 16.20
N ARG A 260 -17.68 -20.89 14.97
CA ARG A 260 -16.35 -21.44 14.63
C ARG A 260 -15.24 -20.39 14.76
N ASN A 261 -15.40 -19.26 14.08
CA ASN A 261 -14.30 -18.31 13.89
C ASN A 261 -14.14 -17.37 15.11
N ILE A 262 -15.22 -16.97 15.75
CA ILE A 262 -15.18 -16.03 16.86
C ILE A 262 -15.07 -16.73 18.23
N ASP A 263 -15.84 -17.80 18.46
CA ASP A 263 -15.85 -18.44 19.78
C ASP A 263 -14.76 -19.49 19.95
N TYR A 264 -14.22 -20.04 18.86
CA TYR A 264 -13.16 -21.05 18.89
C TYR A 264 -11.86 -20.55 18.30
N VAL A 265 -11.77 -20.31 16.98
CA VAL A 265 -10.49 -19.98 16.29
C VAL A 265 -9.89 -18.72 16.87
N ARG A 266 -10.65 -17.64 16.96
CA ARG A 266 -10.19 -16.37 17.57
C ARG A 266 -9.65 -16.58 18.99
N CYS A 267 -10.30 -17.43 19.79
CA CYS A 267 -9.91 -17.70 21.17
C CYS A 267 -8.81 -18.76 21.30
N ASN A 268 -8.18 -19.17 20.19
CA ASN A 268 -7.17 -20.23 20.15
C ASN A 268 -7.65 -21.57 20.77
N ARG A 269 -8.94 -21.88 20.56
CA ARG A 269 -9.58 -23.11 21.06
C ARG A 269 -9.71 -24.13 19.94
N ARG A 270 -9.54 -25.41 20.25
CA ARG A 270 -9.74 -26.49 19.29
C ARG A 270 -11.22 -26.54 18.87
N VAL A 271 -11.46 -26.42 17.56
CA VAL A 271 -12.81 -26.50 16.99
C VAL A 271 -13.30 -27.96 17.01
N PRO A 272 -14.53 -28.24 17.49
CA PRO A 272 -15.11 -29.59 17.40
C PRO A 272 -15.28 -30.06 15.96
N VAL A 273 -15.02 -31.34 15.69
CA VAL A 273 -15.07 -31.92 14.32
C VAL A 273 -16.41 -31.66 13.64
N TRP A 274 -17.51 -31.82 14.40
CA TRP A 274 -18.86 -31.57 13.86
C TRP A 274 -19.07 -30.12 13.42
N LEU A 275 -18.46 -29.16 14.15
CA LEU A 275 -18.56 -27.73 13.80
C LEU A 275 -17.71 -27.43 12.56
N GLU A 276 -16.53 -28.05 12.43
CA GLU A 276 -15.71 -27.96 11.22
C GLU A 276 -16.47 -28.49 9.99
N ALA A 277 -17.11 -29.64 10.09
CA ALA A 277 -17.90 -30.24 9.01
C ALA A 277 -19.07 -29.31 8.61
N GLN A 278 -19.80 -28.77 9.59
CA GLN A 278 -20.85 -27.77 9.32
C GLN A 278 -20.31 -26.52 8.66
N TYR A 279 -19.21 -25.98 9.15
CA TYR A 279 -18.60 -24.78 8.57
C TYR A 279 -18.16 -25.03 7.12
N ALA A 280 -17.50 -26.14 6.84
CA ALA A 280 -17.09 -26.51 5.48
C ALA A 280 -18.28 -26.57 4.50
N LEU A 281 -19.42 -27.11 4.96
CA LEU A 281 -20.65 -27.12 4.17
C LEU A 281 -21.15 -25.70 3.87
N TYR A 282 -21.23 -24.84 4.91
CA TYR A 282 -21.71 -23.47 4.75
C TYR A 282 -20.70 -22.59 4.02
N ASP A 283 -19.39 -22.82 4.16
CA ASP A 283 -18.40 -22.13 3.36
C ASP A 283 -18.64 -22.40 1.86
N LYS A 284 -18.77 -23.65 1.47
CA LYS A 284 -19.06 -24.04 0.08
C LYS A 284 -20.38 -23.44 -0.45
N LEU A 285 -21.44 -23.45 0.35
CA LEU A 285 -22.78 -23.04 -0.09
C LEU A 285 -23.00 -21.53 -0.06
N VAL A 286 -22.37 -20.82 0.90
CA VAL A 286 -22.65 -19.42 1.22
C VAL A 286 -21.39 -18.55 1.17
N PHE A 287 -20.37 -18.80 2.00
CA PHE A 287 -19.26 -17.87 2.17
C PHE A 287 -18.34 -17.81 0.95
N SER A 288 -18.09 -18.94 0.27
CA SER A 288 -17.33 -18.94 -0.99
C SER A 288 -18.01 -18.10 -2.07
N LYS A 289 -19.36 -18.14 -2.13
CA LYS A 289 -20.11 -17.29 -3.08
C LYS A 289 -20.03 -15.81 -2.73
N LEU A 290 -20.07 -15.50 -1.42
CA LEU A 290 -19.91 -14.14 -0.93
C LEU A 290 -18.51 -13.62 -1.26
N LYS A 291 -17.47 -14.38 -0.90
CA LYS A 291 -16.07 -14.03 -1.20
C LYS A 291 -15.85 -13.84 -2.70
N LYS A 292 -16.42 -14.70 -3.54
CA LYS A 292 -16.36 -14.59 -5.01
C LYS A 292 -17.09 -13.34 -5.53
N ALA A 293 -18.20 -12.94 -4.93
CA ALA A 293 -18.92 -11.73 -5.34
C ALA A 293 -18.11 -10.46 -5.10
N VAL A 294 -17.24 -10.47 -4.07
CA VAL A 294 -16.27 -9.40 -3.77
C VAL A 294 -15.01 -9.53 -4.64
N GLY A 295 -14.59 -10.73 -5.02
CA GLY A 295 -13.34 -11.03 -5.75
C GLY A 295 -12.19 -11.41 -4.82
N ILE A 296 -12.49 -11.97 -3.65
CA ILE A 296 -11.52 -12.35 -2.62
C ILE A 296 -11.63 -13.83 -2.24
N GLU A 297 -12.15 -14.67 -3.15
CA GLU A 297 -12.35 -16.10 -2.89
C GLU A 297 -11.04 -16.86 -2.61
N ASN A 298 -9.92 -16.36 -3.10
CA ASN A 298 -8.59 -16.92 -2.85
C ASN A 298 -7.90 -16.29 -1.62
N GLY A 299 -8.61 -15.38 -0.92
CA GLY A 299 -8.03 -14.57 0.15
C GLY A 299 -7.49 -15.38 1.31
N ASN A 300 -6.23 -15.11 1.66
CA ASN A 300 -5.52 -15.63 2.82
C ASN A 300 -5.66 -14.66 4.00
N ILE A 301 -5.11 -13.45 3.84
CA ILE A 301 -5.17 -12.38 4.87
C ILE A 301 -5.37 -11.00 4.23
N PHE A 302 -5.99 -10.12 5.01
CA PHE A 302 -6.25 -8.74 4.60
C PHE A 302 -5.83 -7.75 5.71
N PRO A 303 -4.55 -7.31 5.75
CA PRO A 303 -4.13 -6.25 6.66
C PRO A 303 -5.00 -5.00 6.48
N THR A 304 -5.47 -4.47 7.59
CA THR A 304 -6.41 -3.33 7.60
C THR A 304 -6.01 -2.35 8.69
N ALA A 305 -5.78 -1.09 8.33
CA ALA A 305 -5.35 -0.05 9.25
C ALA A 305 -5.74 1.35 8.74
N GLY A 306 -5.28 2.39 9.43
CA GLY A 306 -5.41 3.80 9.02
C GLY A 306 -6.65 4.52 9.53
N ALA A 307 -7.66 3.80 10.05
CA ALA A 307 -8.84 4.36 10.71
C ALA A 307 -9.49 3.30 11.62
N PRO A 308 -10.40 3.70 12.56
CA PRO A 308 -11.14 2.75 13.35
C PRO A 308 -12.01 1.83 12.49
N LEU A 309 -11.95 0.52 12.74
CA LEU A 309 -12.85 -0.48 12.14
C LEU A 309 -13.93 -0.85 13.17
N SER A 310 -15.19 -0.76 12.76
CA SER A 310 -16.32 -1.16 13.63
C SER A 310 -16.21 -2.63 14.05
N ASP A 311 -16.35 -2.91 15.35
CA ASP A 311 -16.33 -4.26 15.90
C ASP A 311 -17.36 -5.18 15.26
N THR A 312 -18.56 -4.63 14.96
CA THR A 312 -19.62 -5.37 14.27
C THR A 312 -19.20 -5.81 12.88
N ILE A 313 -18.54 -4.92 12.12
CA ILE A 313 -18.05 -5.24 10.78
C ILE A 313 -16.92 -6.24 10.87
N ASN A 314 -15.98 -6.03 11.79
CA ASN A 314 -14.84 -6.92 12.00
C ASN A 314 -15.30 -8.34 12.36
N GLU A 315 -16.22 -8.47 13.32
CA GLU A 315 -16.82 -9.76 13.72
C GLU A 315 -17.56 -10.44 12.56
N PHE A 316 -18.32 -9.65 11.79
CA PHE A 316 -19.04 -10.17 10.61
C PHE A 316 -18.08 -10.74 9.55
N LEU A 317 -17.02 -10.00 9.21
CA LEU A 317 -16.04 -10.45 8.20
C LEU A 317 -15.34 -11.73 8.64
N HIS A 318 -14.88 -11.78 9.88
CA HIS A 318 -14.29 -13.00 10.43
C HIS A 318 -15.29 -14.16 10.46
N SER A 319 -16.57 -13.90 10.81
CA SER A 319 -17.63 -14.93 10.75
C SER A 319 -17.81 -15.51 9.34
N CYS A 320 -17.59 -14.72 8.31
CA CYS A 320 -17.62 -15.15 6.92
C CYS A 320 -16.32 -15.84 6.45
N GLY A 321 -15.31 -15.98 7.32
CA GLY A 321 -14.00 -16.54 6.97
C GLY A 321 -13.14 -15.59 6.13
N ILE A 322 -13.33 -14.29 6.32
CA ILE A 322 -12.46 -13.23 5.76
C ILE A 322 -11.52 -12.79 6.88
N HIS A 323 -10.25 -13.09 6.73
CA HIS A 323 -9.26 -12.87 7.79
C HIS A 323 -8.70 -11.44 7.73
N ILE A 324 -9.30 -10.56 8.51
CA ILE A 324 -8.84 -9.18 8.67
C ILE A 324 -7.74 -9.14 9.73
N LEU A 325 -6.54 -8.75 9.34
CA LEU A 325 -5.47 -8.44 10.28
C LEU A 325 -5.53 -6.94 10.61
N TYR A 326 -6.44 -6.60 11.54
CA TYR A 326 -6.60 -5.22 11.96
C TYR A 326 -5.40 -4.76 12.78
N GLY A 327 -4.87 -3.58 12.46
CA GLY A 327 -3.66 -3.08 13.07
C GLY A 327 -3.61 -1.56 13.22
N TYR A 328 -2.58 -1.12 13.92
CA TYR A 328 -2.26 0.27 14.20
C TYR A 328 -0.82 0.59 13.80
N GLY A 329 -0.62 1.77 13.25
CA GLY A 329 0.68 2.31 12.93
C GLY A 329 0.60 3.75 12.43
N LEU A 330 1.77 4.36 12.26
CA LEU A 330 1.97 5.74 11.84
C LEU A 330 3.03 5.78 10.73
N SER A 331 3.13 6.90 10.03
CA SER A 331 4.25 7.13 9.10
C SER A 331 5.58 7.10 9.85
N GLU A 332 5.62 7.68 11.04
CA GLU A 332 6.77 7.77 11.93
C GLU A 332 7.24 6.42 12.50
N THR A 333 6.37 5.39 12.42
CA THR A 333 6.69 4.02 12.86
C THR A 333 6.92 3.05 11.69
N THR A 334 7.11 3.56 10.49
CA THR A 334 7.30 2.79 9.26
C THR A 334 6.18 1.75 9.06
N ALA A 335 4.95 2.21 9.12
CA ALA A 335 3.65 1.58 9.00
C ALA A 335 3.12 0.94 10.29
N THR A 336 3.64 -0.20 10.75
CA THR A 336 2.93 -1.04 11.72
C THR A 336 3.60 -1.07 13.09
N VAL A 337 2.85 -0.76 14.14
CA VAL A 337 3.21 -0.93 15.56
C VAL A 337 2.62 -2.24 16.08
N SER A 338 1.35 -2.49 15.78
CA SER A 338 0.61 -3.67 16.24
C SER A 338 -0.38 -4.15 15.19
N CYS A 339 -0.67 -5.44 15.19
CA CYS A 339 -1.73 -6.02 14.39
C CYS A 339 -2.27 -7.31 15.01
N PHE A 340 -3.45 -7.74 14.56
CA PHE A 340 -3.99 -9.05 14.94
C PHE A 340 -3.04 -10.18 14.53
N GLU A 341 -2.99 -11.19 15.36
CA GLU A 341 -2.52 -12.51 14.99
C GLU A 341 -3.64 -13.28 14.27
N LEU A 342 -3.33 -14.41 13.66
CA LEU A 342 -4.36 -15.27 13.04
C LEU A 342 -5.32 -15.85 14.07
N THR A 343 -4.85 -16.05 15.29
CA THR A 343 -5.62 -16.55 16.44
C THR A 343 -5.23 -15.79 17.70
N GLY A 344 -6.02 -15.90 18.76
CA GLY A 344 -5.69 -15.25 20.03
C GLY A 344 -5.93 -13.72 20.08
N TYR A 345 -6.51 -13.15 19.04
CA TYR A 345 -6.76 -11.70 18.97
C TYR A 345 -8.05 -11.28 19.66
N ARG A 346 -8.15 -10.00 20.04
CA ARG A 346 -9.33 -9.41 20.67
C ARG A 346 -9.96 -8.36 19.75
N ILE A 347 -11.22 -8.56 19.35
CA ILE A 347 -12.00 -7.53 18.66
C ILE A 347 -12.16 -6.32 19.60
N GLY A 348 -12.10 -5.10 19.07
CA GLY A 348 -12.05 -3.86 19.85
C GLY A 348 -10.63 -3.46 20.31
N SER A 349 -9.60 -4.24 19.91
CA SER A 349 -8.19 -3.85 20.07
C SER A 349 -7.52 -3.66 18.71
N VAL A 350 -6.28 -3.19 18.72
CA VAL A 350 -5.41 -3.08 17.52
C VAL A 350 -4.39 -4.22 17.44
N GLY A 351 -4.62 -5.31 18.16
CA GLY A 351 -3.75 -6.48 18.18
C GLY A 351 -2.58 -6.37 19.15
N THR A 352 -1.63 -7.28 19.00
CA THR A 352 -0.37 -7.32 19.74
C THR A 352 0.72 -6.57 18.97
N THR A 353 1.70 -6.04 19.68
CA THR A 353 2.88 -5.40 19.05
C THR A 353 3.59 -6.35 18.11
N LEU A 354 4.19 -5.82 17.05
CA LEU A 354 5.13 -6.58 16.23
C LEU A 354 6.33 -7.02 17.08
N PRO A 355 7.07 -8.06 16.63
CA PRO A 355 8.31 -8.46 17.32
C PRO A 355 9.24 -7.27 17.56
N ASP A 356 9.85 -7.21 18.73
CA ASP A 356 10.80 -6.18 19.18
C ASP A 356 10.23 -4.75 19.31
N VAL A 357 8.93 -4.53 19.09
CA VAL A 357 8.26 -3.24 19.30
C VAL A 357 7.80 -3.12 20.76
N GLN A 358 8.21 -2.03 21.41
CA GLN A 358 7.82 -1.69 22.78
C GLN A 358 6.90 -0.46 22.77
N VAL A 359 5.79 -0.57 23.47
CA VAL A 359 4.81 0.53 23.67
C VAL A 359 4.72 0.85 25.14
N LYS A 360 4.84 2.14 25.45
CA LYS A 360 4.68 2.67 26.81
C LYS A 360 3.37 3.40 26.96
#